data_5747d5a40f4c4ea859ccd629bb366716
#
_entry.id   5747d5a40f4c4ea859ccd629bb366716
#
_cell.length_a   1.000
_cell.length_b   1.000
_cell.length_c   1.000
_cell.angle_alpha   90.00
_cell.angle_beta   90.00
_cell.angle_gamma   90.00
#
_symmetry.space_group_name_H-M   'P 1'
#
loop_
_entity.id
_entity.type
_entity.pdbx_description
1 polymer ?
#
loop_
_entity_poly.entity_id
_entity_poly.type
_entity_poly.pdbx_seq_one_letter_code
_entity_poly.pdbx_strand_id
1 'polypeptide(L)'
;MSKLTSFAIRRGLAIAALATICSSCTVAVPHKSEAVLYEWHDDGGPGEIAVHIDISRQIATYTRNGRPVGWSYVATGKEGHSTSTGSYAIMEKLEEKYSNRYGWVEDELGNVTNGDATPGTRVPSGQHYVPAPMPFWMRVTSYGIGMHAGVIPRPGETASHGCIRLPKDFAPILFEVTRVGTPVTITRGSSIAKKPPAVPNPSA
;
A
#
# COMPACT_ATOMS: atom_id res chain seq x y z
N MET A 1 -103.67 4.31 -24.73
CA MET A 1 -102.92 3.35 -23.92
C MET A 1 -101.61 3.12 -24.64
N SER A 2 -100.58 3.83 -24.20
CA SER A 2 -99.27 3.82 -24.85
C SER A 2 -98.17 3.62 -23.80
N LYS A 3 -97.37 2.59 -23.92
CA LYS A 3 -96.30 2.29 -23.02
C LYS A 3 -94.98 2.94 -23.55
N LEU A 4 -94.45 3.88 -22.83
CA LEU A 4 -93.10 4.43 -23.08
C LEU A 4 -92.09 3.49 -22.43
N THR A 5 -91.16 2.98 -23.23
CA THR A 5 -89.98 2.24 -22.78
C THR A 5 -88.81 3.19 -22.70
N SER A 6 -88.26 3.36 -21.47
CA SER A 6 -87.11 4.19 -21.20
C SER A 6 -85.81 3.44 -21.54
N PHE A 7 -84.93 4.02 -22.33
CA PHE A 7 -83.63 3.49 -22.74
C PHE A 7 -82.57 4.12 -21.86
N ALA A 8 -81.96 3.33 -20.93
CA ALA A 8 -80.88 3.79 -20.04
C ALA A 8 -79.55 3.56 -20.74
N ILE A 9 -78.88 4.66 -21.04
CA ILE A 9 -77.51 4.68 -21.56
C ILE A 9 -76.55 4.55 -20.38
N ARG A 10 -75.86 3.41 -20.23
CA ARG A 10 -74.73 3.22 -19.33
C ARG A 10 -73.50 3.81 -19.98
N ARG A 11 -72.98 4.92 -19.45
CA ARG A 11 -71.65 5.42 -19.76
C ARG A 11 -70.62 4.61 -18.93
N GLY A 12 -69.84 3.75 -19.61
CA GLY A 12 -68.70 3.08 -19.02
C GLY A 12 -67.51 4.06 -18.91
N LEU A 13 -67.06 4.30 -17.70
CA LEU A 13 -65.89 5.08 -17.42
C LEU A 13 -64.65 4.15 -17.54
N ALA A 14 -63.88 4.30 -18.60
CA ALA A 14 -62.59 3.57 -18.75
C ALA A 14 -61.53 4.33 -17.95
N ILE A 15 -61.09 3.74 -16.83
CA ILE A 15 -59.94 4.25 -16.06
C ILE A 15 -58.67 3.70 -16.73
N ALA A 16 -57.96 4.58 -17.45
CA ALA A 16 -56.63 4.29 -17.94
C ALA A 16 -55.64 4.37 -16.79
N ALA A 17 -55.14 3.23 -16.31
CA ALA A 17 -54.04 3.16 -15.35
C ALA A 17 -52.71 3.50 -16.06
N LEU A 18 -52.18 4.67 -15.79
CA LEU A 18 -50.85 5.09 -16.27
C LEU A 18 -49.77 4.41 -15.37
N ALA A 19 -49.17 3.32 -15.84
CA ALA A 19 -48.06 2.66 -15.16
C ALA A 19 -46.79 3.51 -15.38
N THR A 20 -46.39 4.27 -14.36
CA THR A 20 -45.13 5.00 -14.32
C THR A 20 -43.98 3.99 -14.08
N ILE A 21 -43.23 3.63 -15.13
CA ILE A 21 -42.03 2.82 -15.04
C ILE A 21 -40.93 3.74 -14.47
N CYS A 22 -40.66 3.66 -13.17
CA CYS A 22 -39.47 4.25 -12.55
C CYS A 22 -38.27 3.43 -13.01
N SER A 23 -37.57 3.89 -14.04
CA SER A 23 -36.27 3.40 -14.45
C SER A 23 -35.25 3.81 -13.39
N SER A 24 -34.99 2.94 -12.40
CA SER A 24 -33.89 3.14 -11.44
C SER A 24 -32.58 3.03 -12.19
N CYS A 25 -31.99 4.15 -12.59
CA CYS A 25 -30.59 4.21 -13.01
C CYS A 25 -29.71 3.89 -11.79
N THR A 26 -29.32 2.64 -11.64
CA THR A 26 -28.24 2.24 -10.75
C THR A 26 -26.94 2.78 -11.35
N VAL A 27 -26.46 3.90 -10.83
CA VAL A 27 -25.11 4.39 -11.13
C VAL A 27 -24.16 3.39 -10.49
N ALA A 28 -23.53 2.54 -11.30
CA ALA A 28 -22.45 1.68 -10.87
C ALA A 28 -21.26 2.59 -10.51
N VAL A 29 -21.00 2.78 -9.22
CA VAL A 29 -19.77 3.43 -8.74
C VAL A 29 -18.62 2.50 -9.14
N PRO A 30 -17.67 2.96 -9.97
CA PRO A 30 -16.52 2.12 -10.32
C PRO A 30 -15.75 1.79 -9.03
N HIS A 31 -15.78 0.54 -8.64
CA HIS A 31 -14.96 0.03 -7.55
C HIS A 31 -13.51 0.11 -8.03
N LYS A 32 -12.78 1.11 -7.55
CA LYS A 32 -11.34 1.21 -7.79
C LYS A 32 -10.72 -0.01 -7.11
N SER A 33 -10.34 -1.02 -7.89
CA SER A 33 -9.63 -2.17 -7.37
C SER A 33 -8.36 -1.67 -6.67
N GLU A 34 -8.25 -1.89 -5.38
CA GLU A 34 -7.01 -1.61 -4.66
C GLU A 34 -5.90 -2.44 -5.30
N ALA A 35 -4.79 -1.78 -5.60
CA ALA A 35 -3.64 -2.46 -6.18
C ALA A 35 -3.11 -3.47 -5.17
N VAL A 36 -2.94 -4.72 -5.59
CA VAL A 36 -2.27 -5.75 -4.79
C VAL A 36 -0.82 -5.31 -4.59
N LEU A 37 -0.44 -5.04 -3.34
CA LEU A 37 0.90 -4.54 -3.00
C LEU A 37 1.88 -5.64 -2.63
N TYR A 38 1.42 -6.85 -2.32
CA TYR A 38 2.26 -8.01 -2.00
C TYR A 38 1.51 -9.33 -2.20
N GLU A 39 2.26 -10.40 -2.35
CA GLU A 39 1.81 -11.79 -2.23
C GLU A 39 2.75 -12.52 -1.28
N TRP A 40 2.21 -13.39 -0.42
CA TRP A 40 2.98 -14.14 0.56
C TRP A 40 2.41 -15.55 0.72
N HIS A 41 3.28 -16.55 0.49
CA HIS A 41 2.95 -17.97 0.50
C HIS A 41 3.98 -18.79 1.28
N ASP A 42 4.54 -18.23 2.34
CA ASP A 42 5.49 -18.92 3.20
C ASP A 42 4.75 -19.90 4.12
N ASP A 43 5.12 -21.17 4.04
CA ASP A 43 4.57 -22.24 4.88
C ASP A 43 5.27 -22.37 6.24
N GLY A 44 6.25 -21.50 6.55
CA GLY A 44 7.02 -21.56 7.80
C GLY A 44 7.99 -22.75 7.86
N GLY A 45 8.24 -23.42 6.72
CA GLY A 45 9.14 -24.56 6.64
C GLY A 45 10.60 -24.23 7.03
N PRO A 46 11.48 -25.24 7.06
CA PRO A 46 12.88 -25.05 7.48
C PRO A 46 13.65 -24.14 6.51
N GLY A 47 14.62 -23.42 7.06
CA GLY A 47 15.51 -22.53 6.32
C GLY A 47 15.24 -21.06 6.59
N GLU A 48 16.20 -20.24 6.17
CA GLU A 48 16.19 -18.80 6.41
C GLU A 48 15.48 -18.05 5.29
N ILE A 49 14.85 -16.96 5.67
CA ILE A 49 14.37 -15.96 4.71
C ILE A 49 15.60 -15.21 4.15
N ALA A 50 15.56 -14.93 2.86
CA ALA A 50 16.42 -13.96 2.20
C ALA A 50 15.58 -12.94 1.44
N VAL A 51 16.02 -11.69 1.47
CA VAL A 51 15.33 -10.54 0.84
C VAL A 51 16.16 -10.06 -0.33
N HIS A 52 15.56 -9.94 -1.51
CA HIS A 52 16.19 -9.30 -2.67
C HIS A 52 15.32 -8.13 -3.14
N ILE A 53 15.90 -6.94 -3.20
CA ILE A 53 15.24 -5.69 -3.58
C ILE A 53 15.81 -5.18 -4.89
N ASP A 54 14.96 -5.05 -5.90
CA ASP A 54 15.28 -4.40 -7.16
C ASP A 54 14.76 -2.96 -7.15
N ILE A 55 15.66 -2.00 -6.99
CA ILE A 55 15.29 -0.58 -6.92
C ILE A 55 14.86 0.01 -8.27
N SER A 56 15.17 -0.63 -9.40
CA SER A 56 14.68 -0.18 -10.72
C SER A 56 13.22 -0.54 -10.93
N ARG A 57 12.76 -1.63 -10.32
CA ARG A 57 11.39 -2.14 -10.38
C ARG A 57 10.54 -1.70 -9.19
N GLN A 58 11.19 -1.26 -8.11
CA GLN A 58 10.56 -1.01 -6.81
C GLN A 58 9.82 -2.26 -6.30
N ILE A 59 10.47 -3.42 -6.41
CA ILE A 59 9.94 -4.72 -6.00
C ILE A 59 10.97 -5.41 -5.11
N ALA A 60 10.49 -5.98 -4.02
CA ALA A 60 11.23 -6.95 -3.22
C ALA A 60 10.69 -8.36 -3.48
N THR A 61 11.57 -9.34 -3.55
CA THR A 61 11.28 -10.77 -3.60
C THR A 61 11.85 -11.47 -2.39
N TYR A 62 11.15 -12.48 -1.92
CA TYR A 62 11.47 -13.19 -0.70
C TYR A 62 11.63 -14.67 -1.00
N THR A 63 12.69 -15.27 -0.46
CA THR A 63 12.91 -16.70 -0.59
C THR A 63 13.13 -17.32 0.79
N ARG A 64 12.67 -18.56 0.99
CA ARG A 64 13.06 -19.40 2.12
C ARG A 64 13.90 -20.57 1.60
N ASN A 65 15.15 -20.67 2.06
CA ASN A 65 16.12 -21.66 1.57
C ASN A 65 16.17 -21.71 0.03
N GLY A 66 16.17 -20.52 -0.63
CA GLY A 66 16.20 -20.38 -2.10
C GLY A 66 14.86 -20.59 -2.81
N ARG A 67 13.83 -21.12 -2.15
CA ARG A 67 12.48 -21.27 -2.71
C ARG A 67 11.71 -19.93 -2.63
N PRO A 68 11.13 -19.42 -3.73
CA PRO A 68 10.31 -18.22 -3.69
C PRO A 68 9.09 -18.41 -2.77
N VAL A 69 8.86 -17.47 -1.86
CA VAL A 69 7.74 -17.46 -0.91
C VAL A 69 6.90 -16.20 -0.97
N GLY A 70 7.36 -15.17 -1.67
CA GLY A 70 6.57 -13.94 -1.79
C GLY A 70 7.28 -12.84 -2.55
N TRP A 71 6.53 -11.79 -2.77
CA TRP A 71 7.03 -10.51 -3.29
C TRP A 71 6.22 -9.36 -2.69
N SER A 72 6.79 -8.15 -2.71
CA SER A 72 6.04 -6.92 -2.45
C SER A 72 6.53 -5.78 -3.33
N TYR A 73 5.67 -4.80 -3.60
CA TYR A 73 6.15 -3.48 -3.96
C TYR A 73 6.89 -2.88 -2.78
N VAL A 74 7.86 -2.04 -3.09
CA VAL A 74 8.57 -1.21 -2.11
C VAL A 74 8.60 0.23 -2.60
N ALA A 75 8.91 1.19 -1.73
CA ALA A 75 9.26 2.54 -2.15
C ALA A 75 10.62 2.89 -1.55
N THR A 76 11.64 2.97 -2.41
CA THR A 76 13.01 3.31 -2.04
C THR A 76 13.27 4.83 -2.19
N GLY A 77 14.49 5.26 -1.97
CA GLY A 77 14.89 6.66 -1.98
C GLY A 77 14.57 7.38 -3.29
N LYS A 78 13.88 8.52 -3.18
CA LYS A 78 13.61 9.45 -4.29
C LYS A 78 14.90 10.12 -4.78
N GLU A 79 14.82 10.89 -5.85
CA GLU A 79 15.95 11.70 -6.36
C GLU A 79 16.59 12.54 -5.24
N GLY A 80 17.92 12.59 -5.19
CA GLY A 80 18.67 13.20 -4.10
C GLY A 80 18.80 12.38 -2.82
N HIS A 81 18.07 11.27 -2.69
CA HIS A 81 18.01 10.41 -1.47
C HIS A 81 18.18 8.92 -1.81
N SER A 82 19.13 8.58 -2.67
CA SER A 82 19.28 7.22 -3.20
C SER A 82 19.43 6.15 -2.12
N THR A 83 18.76 5.01 -2.33
CA THR A 83 19.05 3.78 -1.58
C THR A 83 20.26 3.09 -2.21
N SER A 84 21.29 2.78 -1.41
CA SER A 84 22.52 2.16 -1.89
C SER A 84 22.30 0.70 -2.24
N THR A 85 22.86 0.28 -3.38
CA THR A 85 22.92 -1.14 -3.77
C THR A 85 24.05 -1.87 -3.03
N GLY A 86 23.93 -3.19 -2.85
CA GLY A 86 24.91 -4.01 -2.17
C GLY A 86 24.30 -5.26 -1.54
N SER A 87 25.18 -6.01 -0.88
CA SER A 87 24.78 -7.16 -0.03
C SER A 87 24.90 -6.75 1.42
N TYR A 88 23.82 -6.91 2.14
CA TYR A 88 23.63 -6.50 3.52
C TYR A 88 23.03 -7.65 4.34
N ALA A 89 22.89 -7.41 5.63
CA ALA A 89 22.08 -8.23 6.52
C ALA A 89 21.27 -7.33 7.45
N ILE A 90 20.16 -7.81 7.98
CA ILE A 90 19.44 -7.12 9.03
C ILE A 90 20.34 -7.01 10.26
N MET A 91 20.59 -5.79 10.73
CA MET A 91 21.50 -5.50 11.84
C MET A 91 20.76 -5.22 13.15
N GLU A 92 19.51 -4.77 13.07
CA GLU A 92 18.67 -4.39 14.21
C GLU A 92 17.21 -4.52 13.82
N LYS A 93 16.38 -4.89 14.78
CA LYS A 93 14.91 -4.93 14.63
C LYS A 93 14.26 -4.22 15.80
N LEU A 94 13.31 -3.32 15.51
CA LEU A 94 12.50 -2.59 16.49
C LEU A 94 11.06 -2.52 16.01
N GLU A 95 10.10 -2.86 16.84
CA GLU A 95 8.69 -2.73 16.49
C GLU A 95 8.30 -1.26 16.29
N GLU A 96 8.80 -0.40 17.18
CA GLU A 96 8.61 1.04 17.11
C GLU A 96 9.93 1.76 16.89
N LYS A 97 9.93 2.63 15.90
CA LYS A 97 11.07 3.48 15.57
C LYS A 97 10.56 4.80 15.01
N TYR A 98 11.21 5.89 15.38
CA TYR A 98 11.02 7.20 14.78
C TYR A 98 12.31 7.67 14.12
N SER A 99 12.18 8.41 13.03
CA SER A 99 13.32 8.99 12.33
C SER A 99 13.97 10.08 13.19
N ASN A 100 15.29 10.03 13.30
CA ASN A 100 16.08 11.11 13.90
C ASN A 100 16.54 12.16 12.86
N ARG A 101 16.14 12.03 11.60
CA ARG A 101 16.58 12.90 10.49
C ARG A 101 15.45 13.56 9.74
N TYR A 102 14.28 12.92 9.65
CA TYR A 102 13.16 13.35 8.83
C TYR A 102 11.84 13.29 9.59
N GLY A 103 10.95 14.19 9.25
CA GLY A 103 9.60 14.27 9.80
C GLY A 103 8.78 15.28 9.01
N TRP A 104 7.79 15.82 9.65
CA TRP A 104 6.96 16.87 9.08
C TRP A 104 6.61 17.91 10.15
N VAL A 105 6.13 19.07 9.72
CA VAL A 105 5.50 20.06 10.60
C VAL A 105 4.01 20.00 10.35
N GLU A 106 3.22 19.97 11.42
CA GLU A 106 1.75 20.02 11.36
C GLU A 106 1.20 21.11 12.28
N ASP A 107 0.01 21.58 11.95
CA ASP A 107 -0.74 22.53 12.78
C ASP A 107 -1.48 21.81 13.93
N GLU A 108 -2.16 22.58 14.79
CA GLU A 108 -2.93 22.05 15.92
C GLU A 108 -4.10 21.14 15.50
N LEU A 109 -4.53 21.19 14.24
CA LEU A 109 -5.56 20.33 13.67
C LEU A 109 -5.00 19.05 13.03
N GLY A 110 -3.66 18.87 13.02
CA GLY A 110 -2.99 17.74 12.39
C GLY A 110 -2.79 17.88 10.88
N ASN A 111 -3.00 19.06 10.29
CA ASN A 111 -2.72 19.29 8.88
C ASN A 111 -1.22 19.48 8.66
N VAL A 112 -0.65 18.68 7.76
CA VAL A 112 0.78 18.79 7.41
C VAL A 112 1.02 20.08 6.60
N THR A 113 1.81 20.97 7.17
CA THR A 113 2.20 22.25 6.56
C THR A 113 3.57 22.22 5.89
N ASN A 114 4.46 21.32 6.34
CA ASN A 114 5.75 21.03 5.72
C ASN A 114 6.06 19.54 5.84
N GLY A 115 5.98 18.80 4.74
CA GLY A 115 6.18 17.34 4.70
C GLY A 115 7.65 16.88 4.60
N ASP A 116 8.60 17.80 4.47
CA ASP A 116 10.05 17.53 4.31
C ASP A 116 10.87 18.18 5.44
N ALA A 117 10.34 18.19 6.66
CA ALA A 117 11.00 18.80 7.81
C ALA A 117 12.08 17.90 8.41
N THR A 118 13.06 18.55 9.06
CA THR A 118 14.12 17.92 9.83
C THR A 118 14.06 18.45 11.28
N PRO A 119 14.75 17.84 12.25
CA PRO A 119 14.79 18.35 13.63
C PRO A 119 15.25 19.80 13.77
N GLY A 120 16.02 20.32 12.80
CA GLY A 120 16.47 21.72 12.75
C GLY A 120 15.54 22.66 11.98
N THR A 121 14.41 22.18 11.47
CA THR A 121 13.45 23.03 10.75
C THR A 121 12.81 24.04 11.70
N ARG A 122 12.79 25.33 11.29
CA ARG A 122 12.08 26.36 12.06
C ARG A 122 10.58 26.09 11.99
N VAL A 123 9.99 25.89 13.17
CA VAL A 123 8.56 25.62 13.32
C VAL A 123 7.81 26.94 13.57
N PRO A 124 6.78 27.31 12.80
CA PRO A 124 5.95 28.47 13.03
C PRO A 124 5.16 28.36 14.36
N SER A 125 4.69 29.49 14.88
CA SER A 125 3.81 29.51 16.07
C SER A 125 2.52 28.75 15.79
N GLY A 126 2.03 27.94 16.76
CA GLY A 126 0.83 27.11 16.60
C GLY A 126 1.05 25.84 15.76
N GLN A 127 2.29 25.47 15.49
CA GLN A 127 2.65 24.24 14.79
C GLN A 127 3.71 23.46 15.59
N HIS A 128 3.89 22.18 15.27
CA HIS A 128 4.91 21.34 15.90
C HIS A 128 5.56 20.38 14.90
N TYR A 129 6.81 20.01 15.22
CA TYR A 129 7.55 19.02 14.45
C TYR A 129 7.17 17.61 14.91
N VAL A 130 6.88 16.73 13.94
CA VAL A 130 6.59 15.32 14.18
C VAL A 130 7.65 14.48 13.48
N PRO A 131 8.43 13.66 14.21
CA PRO A 131 9.40 12.76 13.62
C PRO A 131 8.67 11.64 12.86
N ALA A 132 9.13 11.29 11.65
CA ALA A 132 8.48 10.29 10.84
C ALA A 132 8.49 8.90 11.52
N PRO A 133 7.34 8.25 11.73
CA PRO A 133 7.28 6.90 12.27
C PRO A 133 7.78 5.88 11.24
N MET A 134 8.53 4.90 11.72
CA MET A 134 9.09 3.80 10.95
C MET A 134 8.81 2.47 11.67
N PRO A 135 7.53 2.07 11.82
CA PRO A 135 7.17 0.85 12.55
C PRO A 135 7.70 -0.39 11.84
N PHE A 136 7.97 -1.43 12.61
CA PHE A 136 8.59 -2.69 12.15
C PHE A 136 9.94 -2.46 11.46
N TRP A 137 10.76 -1.65 12.12
CA TRP A 137 12.08 -1.27 11.65
C TRP A 137 13.03 -2.45 11.59
N MET A 138 13.67 -2.62 10.42
CA MET A 138 14.74 -3.60 10.17
C MET A 138 15.91 -2.85 9.53
N ARG A 139 16.93 -2.52 10.34
CA ARG A 139 18.12 -1.80 9.87
C ARG A 139 18.95 -2.70 8.96
N VAL A 140 19.40 -2.20 7.82
CA VAL A 140 20.26 -2.92 6.87
C VAL A 140 21.63 -2.28 6.66
N THR A 141 21.83 -1.03 7.07
CA THR A 141 23.14 -0.37 6.96
C THR A 141 23.56 0.31 8.26
N SER A 142 24.88 0.43 8.49
CA SER A 142 25.43 1.15 9.64
C SER A 142 25.10 2.65 9.64
N TYR A 143 24.89 3.23 8.45
CA TYR A 143 24.57 4.66 8.29
C TYR A 143 23.06 4.96 8.28
N GLY A 144 22.21 4.01 8.67
CA GLY A 144 20.81 4.28 9.03
C GLY A 144 19.78 4.04 7.94
N ILE A 145 20.09 3.25 6.90
CA ILE A 145 19.06 2.74 5.98
C ILE A 145 18.46 1.46 6.55
N GLY A 146 17.14 1.33 6.46
CA GLY A 146 16.41 0.15 6.87
C GLY A 146 15.11 -0.04 6.09
N MET A 147 14.49 -1.19 6.29
CA MET A 147 13.14 -1.51 5.84
C MET A 147 12.16 -1.20 6.97
N HIS A 148 10.97 -0.70 6.67
CA HIS A 148 9.92 -0.42 7.66
C HIS A 148 8.55 -0.30 6.99
N ALA A 149 7.46 -0.40 7.75
CA ALA A 149 6.12 -0.12 7.25
C ALA A 149 5.99 1.34 6.80
N GLY A 150 5.39 1.56 5.64
CA GLY A 150 5.18 2.92 5.14
C GLY A 150 4.17 2.98 4.00
N VAL A 151 3.78 4.22 3.66
CA VAL A 151 2.92 4.44 2.50
C VAL A 151 3.73 4.26 1.22
N ILE A 152 3.18 3.48 0.29
CA ILE A 152 3.64 3.34 -1.09
C ILE A 152 2.64 4.11 -1.96
N PRO A 153 2.90 5.39 -2.28
CA PRO A 153 1.88 6.23 -2.93
C PRO A 153 1.53 5.76 -4.32
N ARG A 154 2.54 5.27 -5.06
CA ARG A 154 2.43 4.70 -6.40
C ARG A 154 3.35 3.49 -6.52
N PRO A 155 2.77 2.28 -6.68
CA PRO A 155 3.56 1.07 -6.89
C PRO A 155 4.50 1.20 -8.10
N GLY A 156 5.77 0.87 -7.91
CA GLY A 156 6.79 1.00 -8.96
C GLY A 156 7.53 2.35 -8.97
N GLU A 157 7.21 3.29 -8.06
CA GLU A 157 7.88 4.60 -7.98
C GLU A 157 8.61 4.78 -6.64
N THR A 158 9.71 5.52 -6.69
CA THR A 158 10.48 5.93 -5.50
C THR A 158 9.73 6.99 -4.71
N ALA A 159 9.80 6.97 -3.36
CA ALA A 159 9.10 7.96 -2.55
C ALA A 159 9.74 8.25 -1.18
N SER A 160 10.83 7.58 -0.81
CA SER A 160 11.44 7.74 0.51
C SER A 160 12.64 8.69 0.53
N HIS A 161 13.20 8.94 1.71
CA HIS A 161 14.47 9.63 1.92
C HIS A 161 15.65 8.65 2.09
N GLY A 162 15.58 7.49 1.40
CA GLY A 162 16.66 6.48 1.38
C GLY A 162 16.26 5.15 2.02
N CYS A 163 15.39 5.12 3.02
CA CYS A 163 14.84 3.89 3.59
C CYS A 163 13.94 3.15 2.59
N ILE A 164 13.66 1.89 2.86
CA ILE A 164 12.82 1.04 2.04
C ILE A 164 11.47 0.89 2.73
N ARG A 165 10.44 1.54 2.17
CA ARG A 165 9.08 1.38 2.66
C ARG A 165 8.50 0.07 2.17
N LEU A 166 7.93 -0.71 3.07
CA LEU A 166 7.14 -1.92 2.82
C LEU A 166 5.65 -1.58 2.93
N PRO A 167 4.75 -2.30 2.25
CA PRO A 167 3.31 -2.21 2.50
C PRO A 167 3.02 -2.36 4.00
N LYS A 168 2.12 -1.53 4.52
CA LYS A 168 1.84 -1.48 5.97
C LYS A 168 1.42 -2.82 6.54
N ASP A 169 0.58 -3.56 5.80
CA ASP A 169 0.05 -4.85 6.25
C ASP A 169 1.04 -6.00 6.06
N PHE A 170 2.06 -5.82 5.22
CA PHE A 170 3.09 -6.82 4.96
C PHE A 170 4.31 -6.68 5.90
N ALA A 171 4.65 -5.46 6.28
CA ALA A 171 5.83 -5.22 7.12
C ALA A 171 5.84 -6.02 8.43
N PRO A 172 4.74 -6.17 9.20
CA PRO A 172 4.69 -7.04 10.37
C PRO A 172 4.95 -8.51 10.02
N ILE A 173 4.43 -9.02 8.90
CA ILE A 173 4.65 -10.41 8.45
C ILE A 173 6.15 -10.65 8.21
N LEU A 174 6.80 -9.77 7.43
CA LEU A 174 8.23 -9.89 7.17
C LEU A 174 9.06 -9.71 8.45
N PHE A 175 8.66 -8.82 9.34
CA PHE A 175 9.31 -8.60 10.62
C PHE A 175 9.31 -9.88 11.45
N GLU A 176 8.21 -10.59 11.56
CA GLU A 176 8.10 -11.84 12.35
C GLU A 176 9.01 -12.96 11.82
N VAL A 177 9.07 -13.16 10.50
CA VAL A 177 9.79 -14.29 9.89
C VAL A 177 11.27 -14.03 9.67
N THR A 178 11.75 -12.80 9.89
CA THR A 178 13.15 -12.41 9.75
C THR A 178 13.84 -12.26 11.11
N ARG A 179 15.18 -12.29 11.12
CA ARG A 179 16.00 -12.08 12.31
C ARG A 179 17.20 -11.19 12.00
N VAL A 180 17.92 -10.74 13.03
CA VAL A 180 19.24 -10.15 12.87
C VAL A 180 20.14 -11.20 12.18
N GLY A 181 20.85 -10.80 11.13
CA GLY A 181 21.62 -11.67 10.27
C GLY A 181 20.88 -12.10 8.98
N THR A 182 19.55 -11.94 8.87
CA THR A 182 18.83 -12.23 7.63
C THR A 182 19.45 -11.48 6.45
N PRO A 183 19.85 -12.17 5.35
CA PRO A 183 20.50 -11.55 4.21
C PRO A 183 19.52 -10.65 3.42
N VAL A 184 20.03 -9.48 3.02
CA VAL A 184 19.30 -8.48 2.21
C VAL A 184 20.20 -8.06 1.06
N THR A 185 19.81 -8.35 -0.17
CA THR A 185 20.53 -7.92 -1.37
C THR A 185 19.72 -6.81 -2.06
N ILE A 186 20.37 -5.69 -2.33
CA ILE A 186 19.78 -4.55 -3.02
C ILE A 186 20.50 -4.37 -4.35
N THR A 187 19.75 -4.45 -5.46
CA THR A 187 20.29 -4.34 -6.81
C THR A 187 19.59 -3.25 -7.60
N ARG A 188 20.25 -2.83 -8.67
CA ARG A 188 19.64 -2.03 -9.73
C ARG A 188 19.58 -2.91 -10.98
N GLY A 189 18.48 -3.64 -11.14
CA GLY A 189 18.24 -4.49 -12.28
C GLY A 189 17.86 -3.72 -13.55
N SER A 190 17.57 -4.45 -14.63
CA SER A 190 17.00 -3.87 -15.84
C SER A 190 15.53 -3.49 -15.62
N SER A 191 15.16 -2.27 -16.00
CA SER A 191 13.80 -1.72 -15.87
C SER A 191 12.75 -2.37 -16.79
N ILE A 192 13.12 -3.39 -17.56
CA ILE A 192 12.30 -3.96 -18.65
C ILE A 192 11.04 -4.69 -18.15
N ALA A 193 11.02 -5.19 -16.92
CA ALA A 193 9.87 -5.92 -16.38
C ALA A 193 9.37 -5.26 -15.09
N LYS A 194 8.37 -4.37 -15.19
CA LYS A 194 7.73 -3.74 -14.03
C LYS A 194 6.75 -4.65 -13.27
N LYS A 195 6.42 -5.83 -13.83
CA LYS A 195 5.48 -6.76 -13.20
C LYS A 195 6.17 -7.61 -12.13
N PRO A 196 5.53 -7.84 -10.96
CA PRO A 196 6.02 -8.78 -9.95
C PRO A 196 6.19 -10.20 -10.52
N PRO A 197 7.13 -10.99 -9.99
CA PRO A 197 7.24 -12.39 -10.35
C PRO A 197 6.02 -13.17 -9.86
N ALA A 198 5.63 -14.22 -10.59
CA ALA A 198 4.66 -15.18 -10.08
C ALA A 198 5.30 -15.98 -8.93
N VAL A 199 4.58 -16.12 -7.82
CA VAL A 199 4.99 -17.00 -6.71
C VAL A 199 4.20 -18.30 -6.84
N PRO A 200 4.87 -19.47 -6.89
CA PRO A 200 4.15 -20.74 -6.87
C PRO A 200 3.32 -20.86 -5.60
N ASN A 201 2.03 -21.13 -5.73
CA ASN A 201 1.21 -21.43 -4.58
C ASN A 201 1.55 -22.86 -4.08
N PRO A 202 2.03 -23.05 -2.83
CA PRO A 202 2.38 -24.37 -2.31
C PRO A 202 1.17 -25.30 -2.13
N SER A 203 -0.06 -24.76 -2.26
CA SER A 203 -1.32 -25.51 -2.12
C SER A 203 -1.96 -25.87 -3.48
N ALA A 204 -1.28 -25.67 -4.60
CA ALA A 204 -1.77 -25.99 -5.93
C ALA A 204 -1.28 -27.36 -6.41
#